data_7e58a4b5bf74de9d7c247b06875cdc9e
#
_entry.id   7e58a4b5bf74de9d7c247b06875cdc9e
#
_cell.length_a   1.000
_cell.length_b   1.000
_cell.length_c   1.000
_cell.angle_alpha   90.00
_cell.angle_beta   90.00
_cell.angle_gamma   90.00
#
_symmetry.space_group_name_H-M   'P 1'
#
loop_
_entity.id
_entity.type
_entity.pdbx_description
1 polymer ?
#
loop_
_entity_poly.entity_id
_entity_poly.type
_entity_poly.pdbx_seq_one_letter_code
_entity_poly.pdbx_strand_id
1 'polypeptide(L)'
;MSKIEEAKKKASETAVEDWLQLSVAFDGADEVDESLTLIKGGGGCLLQEKIVASSAANFIVLVDERKCSKKLGTQWTKGLPIEVVPMAVKPVQIRIKEVLGGDPLLRPAGTKMGPQLTDNGNFLLDWHFDPQANYDWRKVEDTLLHMPGVVETGLFIGMTRKVYVGNLDGSTRVLGE
;
A
#
# COMPACT_ATOMS: atom_id res chain seq x y z
N MET A 1 -2.99 -39.75 -6.24
CA MET A 1 -3.31 -38.91 -7.43
C MET A 1 -2.78 -39.66 -8.65
N SER A 2 -3.58 -39.83 -9.72
CA SER A 2 -3.09 -40.47 -10.94
C SER A 2 -2.12 -39.53 -11.68
N LYS A 3 -1.20 -40.12 -12.51
CA LYS A 3 -0.28 -39.33 -13.34
C LYS A 3 -1.00 -38.31 -14.24
N ILE A 4 -2.26 -38.63 -14.62
CA ILE A 4 -3.09 -37.74 -15.43
C ILE A 4 -3.60 -36.53 -14.60
N GLU A 5 -4.00 -36.75 -13.35
CA GLU A 5 -4.43 -35.66 -12.46
C GLU A 5 -3.27 -34.73 -12.11
N GLU A 6 -2.07 -35.30 -11.93
CA GLU A 6 -0.85 -34.53 -11.67
C GLU A 6 -0.44 -33.69 -12.91
N ALA A 7 -0.53 -34.26 -14.12
CA ALA A 7 -0.28 -33.55 -15.36
C ALA A 7 -1.32 -32.43 -15.59
N LYS A 8 -2.61 -32.67 -15.33
CA LYS A 8 -3.66 -31.64 -15.42
C LYS A 8 -3.44 -30.51 -14.42
N LYS A 9 -3.08 -30.85 -13.19
CA LYS A 9 -2.76 -29.88 -12.14
C LYS A 9 -1.60 -28.99 -12.58
N LYS A 10 -0.50 -29.60 -13.04
CA LYS A 10 0.69 -28.85 -13.50
C LYS A 10 0.39 -27.97 -14.71
N ALA A 11 -0.41 -28.46 -15.69
CA ALA A 11 -0.84 -27.65 -16.83
C ALA A 11 -1.71 -26.47 -16.40
N SER A 12 -2.59 -26.63 -15.41
CA SER A 12 -3.40 -25.54 -14.86
C SER A 12 -2.54 -24.52 -14.10
N GLU A 13 -1.58 -24.99 -13.31
CA GLU A 13 -0.63 -24.12 -12.58
C GLU A 13 0.20 -23.29 -13.57
N THR A 14 0.75 -23.93 -14.61
CA THR A 14 1.51 -23.22 -15.66
C THR A 14 0.65 -22.22 -16.42
N ALA A 15 -0.58 -22.60 -16.79
CA ALA A 15 -1.50 -21.68 -17.46
C ALA A 15 -1.85 -20.48 -16.58
N VAL A 16 -2.03 -20.68 -15.28
CA VAL A 16 -2.25 -19.58 -14.32
C VAL A 16 -1.01 -18.69 -14.23
N GLU A 17 0.18 -19.26 -14.16
CA GLU A 17 1.45 -18.51 -14.12
C GLU A 17 1.65 -17.69 -15.40
N ASP A 18 1.37 -18.25 -16.59
CA ASP A 18 1.52 -17.58 -17.88
C ASP A 18 0.50 -16.44 -18.09
N TRP A 19 -0.69 -16.51 -17.45
CA TRP A 19 -1.77 -15.54 -17.62
C TRP A 19 -1.99 -14.62 -16.41
N LEU A 20 -1.18 -14.73 -15.36
CA LEU A 20 -1.26 -13.89 -14.17
C LEU A 20 -0.82 -12.44 -14.40
N GLN A 21 -0.30 -12.11 -15.58
CA GLN A 21 0.04 -10.74 -15.90
C GLN A 21 -1.22 -9.96 -16.30
N LEU A 22 -1.79 -9.25 -15.33
CA LEU A 22 -2.87 -8.30 -15.59
C LEU A 22 -2.37 -7.22 -16.55
N SER A 23 -3.09 -6.98 -17.64
CA SER A 23 -2.73 -5.90 -18.57
C SER A 23 -2.89 -4.52 -17.93
N VAL A 24 -3.92 -4.34 -17.11
CA VAL A 24 -4.22 -3.08 -16.42
C VAL A 24 -4.88 -3.39 -15.07
N ALA A 25 -4.45 -2.67 -14.03
CA ALA A 25 -5.16 -2.57 -12.76
C ALA A 25 -5.58 -1.11 -12.51
N PHE A 26 -6.79 -0.92 -12.02
CA PHE A 26 -7.32 0.37 -11.60
C PHE A 26 -7.57 0.36 -10.10
N ASP A 27 -7.16 1.42 -9.40
CA ASP A 27 -7.40 1.55 -7.96
C ASP A 27 -7.42 3.03 -7.53
N GLY A 28 -7.85 3.31 -6.30
CA GLY A 28 -7.76 4.61 -5.66
C GLY A 28 -6.45 4.82 -4.91
N ALA A 29 -6.28 6.01 -4.33
CA ALA A 29 -5.23 6.29 -3.36
C ALA A 29 -5.75 7.19 -2.24
N ASP A 30 -5.11 7.14 -1.08
CA ASP A 30 -5.38 8.06 0.03
C ASP A 30 -4.66 9.38 -0.19
N GLU A 31 -3.46 9.35 -0.79
CA GLU A 31 -2.69 10.51 -1.21
C GLU A 31 -1.79 10.17 -2.41
N VAL A 32 -1.53 11.15 -3.28
CA VAL A 32 -0.61 11.07 -4.43
C VAL A 32 0.28 12.30 -4.43
N ASP A 33 1.60 12.13 -4.50
CA ASP A 33 2.53 13.23 -4.66
C ASP A 33 2.91 13.51 -6.13
N GLU A 34 3.72 14.56 -6.36
CA GLU A 34 4.17 14.96 -7.70
C GLU A 34 5.06 13.91 -8.39
N SER A 35 5.65 12.97 -7.62
CA SER A 35 6.46 11.86 -8.13
C SER A 35 5.64 10.62 -8.44
N LEU A 36 4.31 10.69 -8.35
CA LEU A 36 3.36 9.58 -8.45
C LEU A 36 3.59 8.49 -7.38
N THR A 37 4.20 8.86 -6.27
CA THR A 37 4.25 8.02 -5.07
C THR A 37 2.93 8.13 -4.33
N LEU A 38 2.38 6.99 -3.89
CA LEU A 38 1.09 6.94 -3.24
C LEU A 38 1.21 6.57 -1.76
N ILE A 39 0.27 7.08 -0.96
CA ILE A 39 -0.17 6.43 0.27
C ILE A 39 -1.49 5.73 -0.01
N LYS A 40 -1.56 4.44 0.36
CA LYS A 40 -2.75 3.60 0.28
C LYS A 40 -2.93 2.82 1.60
N GLY A 41 -4.04 2.12 1.73
CA GLY A 41 -4.32 1.29 2.89
C GLY A 41 -5.17 1.96 3.97
N GLY A 42 -5.74 3.12 3.70
CA GLY A 42 -6.73 3.74 4.59
C GLY A 42 -7.92 2.82 4.89
N GLY A 43 -8.34 2.01 3.91
CA GLY A 43 -9.36 0.97 4.03
C GLY A 43 -8.89 -0.31 4.72
N GLY A 44 -7.58 -0.56 4.79
CA GLY A 44 -6.98 -1.74 5.45
C GLY A 44 -6.62 -2.90 4.53
N CYS A 45 -6.67 -2.74 3.20
CA CYS A 45 -6.43 -3.81 2.22
C CYS A 45 -5.10 -3.63 1.45
N LEU A 46 -4.14 -2.90 2.01
CA LEU A 46 -2.90 -2.47 1.32
C LEU A 46 -2.10 -3.63 0.71
N LEU A 47 -2.06 -4.80 1.36
CA LEU A 47 -1.32 -5.95 0.88
C LEU A 47 -1.93 -6.50 -0.41
N GLN A 48 -3.25 -6.77 -0.43
CA GLN A 48 -3.95 -7.23 -1.61
C GLN A 48 -3.87 -6.20 -2.75
N GLU A 49 -4.04 -4.92 -2.42
CA GLU A 49 -3.93 -3.83 -3.39
C GLU A 49 -2.53 -3.79 -4.03
N LYS A 50 -1.45 -3.94 -3.22
CA LYS A 50 -0.08 -3.94 -3.74
C LYS A 50 0.22 -5.20 -4.56
N ILE A 51 -0.27 -6.38 -4.16
CA ILE A 51 -0.15 -7.62 -4.93
C ILE A 51 -0.78 -7.44 -6.32
N VAL A 52 -2.00 -6.92 -6.38
CA VAL A 52 -2.69 -6.67 -7.65
C VAL A 52 -1.94 -5.64 -8.51
N ALA A 53 -1.54 -4.51 -7.90
CA ALA A 53 -0.78 -3.47 -8.59
C ALA A 53 0.56 -3.99 -9.15
N SER A 54 1.30 -4.80 -8.37
CA SER A 54 2.59 -5.37 -8.79
C SER A 54 2.46 -6.43 -9.88
N SER A 55 1.29 -7.08 -9.97
CA SER A 55 1.00 -8.09 -11.00
C SER A 55 0.50 -7.48 -12.32
N ALA A 56 0.20 -6.18 -12.34
CA ALA A 56 -0.31 -5.49 -13.52
C ALA A 56 0.82 -4.89 -14.38
N ALA A 57 0.72 -5.01 -15.70
CA ALA A 57 1.62 -4.32 -16.62
C ALA A 57 1.45 -2.79 -16.56
N ASN A 58 0.25 -2.33 -16.25
CA ASN A 58 -0.06 -0.92 -16.07
C ASN A 58 -0.94 -0.74 -14.83
N PHE A 59 -0.43 -0.04 -13.83
CA PHE A 59 -1.21 0.36 -12.67
C PHE A 59 -1.67 1.81 -12.85
N ILE A 60 -2.98 2.01 -12.91
CA ILE A 60 -3.66 3.29 -13.15
C ILE A 60 -4.42 3.69 -11.90
N VAL A 61 -4.23 4.91 -11.45
CA VAL A 61 -4.82 5.42 -10.22
C VAL A 61 -5.90 6.44 -10.52
N LEU A 62 -7.02 6.34 -9.80
CA LEU A 62 -8.18 7.22 -9.94
C LEU A 62 -8.41 7.94 -8.61
N VAL A 63 -8.31 9.27 -8.60
CA VAL A 63 -8.48 10.08 -7.39
C VAL A 63 -9.26 11.36 -7.67
N ASP A 64 -9.79 11.97 -6.62
CA ASP A 64 -10.22 13.37 -6.67
C ASP A 64 -9.04 14.31 -6.32
N GLU A 65 -9.17 15.59 -6.69
CA GLU A 65 -8.08 16.57 -6.53
C GLU A 65 -7.61 16.76 -5.08
N ARG A 66 -8.46 16.47 -4.07
CA ARG A 66 -8.11 16.57 -2.64
C ARG A 66 -7.08 15.53 -2.21
N LYS A 67 -6.88 14.50 -3.04
CA LYS A 67 -5.88 13.44 -2.79
C LYS A 67 -4.51 13.80 -3.35
N CYS A 68 -4.39 14.87 -4.12
CA CYS A 68 -3.14 15.29 -4.73
C CYS A 68 -2.39 16.24 -3.80
N SER A 69 -1.08 16.02 -3.63
CA SER A 69 -0.22 16.83 -2.79
C SER A 69 1.16 17.04 -3.44
N LYS A 70 1.92 18.00 -2.92
CA LYS A 70 3.33 18.17 -3.29
C LYS A 70 4.25 17.22 -2.51
N LYS A 71 3.82 16.87 -1.30
CA LYS A 71 4.54 15.97 -0.38
C LYS A 71 3.53 15.08 0.32
N LEU A 72 3.85 13.80 0.48
CA LEU A 72 3.05 12.87 1.26
C LEU A 72 2.91 13.31 2.71
N GLY A 73 1.75 13.01 3.31
CA GLY A 73 1.39 13.37 4.68
C GLY A 73 0.77 14.76 4.84
N THR A 74 0.54 15.48 3.74
CA THR A 74 -0.08 16.82 3.77
C THR A 74 -1.59 16.79 3.59
N GLN A 75 -2.11 15.87 2.79
CA GLN A 75 -3.55 15.63 2.60
C GLN A 75 -4.02 14.44 3.46
N TRP A 76 -3.28 13.35 3.44
CA TRP A 76 -3.53 12.20 4.29
C TRP A 76 -2.77 12.32 5.61
N THR A 77 -3.45 12.81 6.65
CA THR A 77 -2.86 13.07 7.98
C THR A 77 -3.03 11.93 8.97
N LYS A 78 -3.62 10.80 8.54
CA LYS A 78 -3.87 9.65 9.42
C LYS A 78 -2.66 8.73 9.61
N GLY A 79 -1.52 9.09 9.01
CA GLY A 79 -0.29 8.30 9.07
C GLY A 79 -0.16 7.31 7.91
N LEU A 80 1.07 6.82 7.70
CA LEU A 80 1.35 5.78 6.71
C LEU A 80 0.91 4.43 7.26
N PRO A 81 -0.02 3.72 6.59
CA PRO A 81 -0.42 2.39 7.00
C PRO A 81 0.70 1.37 6.81
N ILE A 82 0.91 0.50 7.80
CA ILE A 82 1.89 -0.57 7.79
C ILE A 82 1.21 -1.82 8.33
N GLU A 83 1.15 -2.88 7.52
CA GLU A 83 0.60 -4.17 7.94
C GLU A 83 1.66 -4.97 8.67
N VAL A 84 1.32 -5.46 9.86
CA VAL A 84 2.24 -6.16 10.75
C VAL A 84 1.60 -7.42 11.32
N VAL A 85 2.39 -8.50 11.50
CA VAL A 85 1.88 -9.68 12.22
C VAL A 85 1.56 -9.31 13.68
N PRO A 86 0.49 -9.86 14.28
CA PRO A 86 0.01 -9.43 15.61
C PRO A 86 1.08 -9.42 16.69
N MET A 87 1.94 -10.44 16.76
CA MET A 87 2.99 -10.53 17.77
C MET A 87 4.11 -9.50 17.61
N ALA A 88 4.27 -8.91 16.42
CA ALA A 88 5.33 -7.95 16.11
C ALA A 88 4.93 -6.48 16.34
N VAL A 89 3.68 -6.20 16.71
CA VAL A 89 3.20 -4.81 16.91
C VAL A 89 4.16 -4.01 17.78
N LYS A 90 4.45 -4.48 18.99
CA LYS A 90 5.29 -3.73 19.93
C LYS A 90 6.75 -3.61 19.50
N PRO A 91 7.44 -4.69 19.08
CA PRO A 91 8.78 -4.60 18.54
C PRO A 91 8.91 -3.64 17.36
N VAL A 92 7.98 -3.70 16.39
CA VAL A 92 7.99 -2.84 15.20
C VAL A 92 7.74 -1.38 15.59
N GLN A 93 6.80 -1.09 16.49
CA GLN A 93 6.57 0.27 16.99
C GLN A 93 7.84 0.88 17.60
N ILE A 94 8.54 0.11 18.44
CA ILE A 94 9.80 0.57 19.07
C ILE A 94 10.84 0.85 17.98
N ARG A 95 11.00 -0.11 17.04
CA ARG A 95 12.01 0.00 15.99
C ARG A 95 11.78 1.17 15.03
N ILE A 96 10.53 1.42 14.65
CA ILE A 96 10.17 2.58 13.82
C ILE A 96 10.55 3.88 14.54
N LYS A 97 10.20 4.03 15.82
CA LYS A 97 10.54 5.21 16.61
C LYS A 97 12.04 5.44 16.70
N GLU A 98 12.83 4.39 16.88
CA GLU A 98 14.29 4.48 16.98
C GLU A 98 14.97 4.89 15.67
N VAL A 99 14.49 4.36 14.54
CA VAL A 99 15.19 4.48 13.24
C VAL A 99 14.63 5.60 12.36
N LEU A 100 13.30 5.78 12.38
CA LEU A 100 12.60 6.71 11.51
C LEU A 100 11.97 7.88 12.28
N GLY A 101 11.87 7.77 13.60
CA GLY A 101 11.14 8.74 14.42
C GLY A 101 9.62 8.63 14.23
N GLY A 102 8.91 9.69 14.59
CA GLY A 102 7.46 9.74 14.50
C GLY A 102 6.73 8.81 15.49
N ASP A 103 5.44 8.60 15.26
CA ASP A 103 4.58 7.83 16.18
C ASP A 103 3.76 6.76 15.43
N PRO A 104 4.20 5.49 15.42
CA PRO A 104 3.46 4.38 14.83
C PRO A 104 2.36 3.91 15.77
N LEU A 105 1.11 4.31 15.52
CA LEU A 105 -0.05 3.96 16.34
C LEU A 105 -0.73 2.71 15.83
N LEU A 106 -1.11 1.81 16.76
CA LEU A 106 -1.94 0.65 16.42
C LEU A 106 -3.34 1.13 16.04
N ARG A 107 -3.78 0.81 14.82
CA ARG A 107 -5.08 1.24 14.30
C ARG A 107 -6.22 0.57 15.08
N PRO A 108 -7.12 1.34 15.69
CA PRO A 108 -8.28 0.77 16.37
C PRO A 108 -9.32 0.28 15.37
N ALA A 109 -10.05 -0.75 15.72
CA ALA A 109 -11.26 -1.16 15.00
C ALA A 109 -12.33 -0.07 15.17
N GLY A 110 -12.90 0.43 14.04
CA GLY A 110 -13.77 1.61 14.08
C GLY A 110 -15.01 1.48 14.99
N THR A 111 -15.69 0.33 14.97
CA THR A 111 -16.94 0.11 15.71
C THR A 111 -16.83 -0.91 16.84
N LYS A 112 -15.71 -1.60 16.95
CA LYS A 112 -15.48 -2.66 17.95
C LYS A 112 -14.27 -2.29 18.82
N MET A 113 -14.25 -2.84 20.03
CA MET A 113 -13.07 -2.77 20.89
C MET A 113 -11.92 -3.60 20.29
N GLY A 114 -10.68 -3.08 20.41
CA GLY A 114 -9.48 -3.76 19.95
C GLY A 114 -8.90 -3.18 18.65
N PRO A 115 -7.84 -3.80 18.12
CA PRO A 115 -7.19 -3.38 16.87
C PRO A 115 -8.00 -3.79 15.64
N GLN A 116 -7.83 -3.04 14.55
CA GLN A 116 -8.35 -3.44 13.25
C GLN A 116 -7.57 -4.64 12.73
N LEU A 117 -8.29 -5.71 12.37
CA LEU A 117 -7.76 -6.86 11.65
C LEU A 117 -7.83 -6.62 10.15
N THR A 118 -6.77 -6.99 9.44
CA THR A 118 -6.79 -7.12 7.98
C THR A 118 -7.44 -8.44 7.56
N ASP A 119 -7.80 -8.58 6.30
CA ASP A 119 -8.33 -9.85 5.76
C ASP A 119 -7.31 -11.00 5.83
N ASN A 120 -6.03 -10.68 6.07
CA ASN A 120 -4.94 -11.63 6.24
C ASN A 120 -4.71 -12.03 7.72
N GLY A 121 -5.53 -11.52 8.66
CA GLY A 121 -5.38 -11.77 10.09
C GLY A 121 -4.23 -10.97 10.75
N ASN A 122 -3.74 -9.94 10.08
CA ASN A 122 -2.69 -9.05 10.58
C ASN A 122 -3.30 -7.79 11.21
N PHE A 123 -2.46 -6.97 11.85
CA PHE A 123 -2.82 -5.66 12.38
C PHE A 123 -2.23 -4.54 11.51
N LEU A 124 -2.71 -3.32 11.72
CA LEU A 124 -2.23 -2.12 11.05
C LEU A 124 -1.62 -1.17 12.06
N LEU A 125 -0.44 -0.68 11.75
CA LEU A 125 0.13 0.50 12.37
C LEU A 125 -0.07 1.68 11.43
N ASP A 126 -0.49 2.82 11.96
CA ASP A 126 -0.49 4.09 11.26
C ASP A 126 0.72 4.89 11.76
N TRP A 127 1.75 5.02 10.93
CA TRP A 127 2.95 5.76 11.29
C TRP A 127 2.78 7.25 10.99
N HIS A 128 2.63 8.04 12.06
CA HIS A 128 2.57 9.50 12.00
C HIS A 128 4.00 10.04 11.92
N PHE A 129 4.45 10.31 10.72
CA PHE A 129 5.75 10.91 10.42
C PHE A 129 5.64 12.45 10.34
N ASP A 130 6.78 13.16 10.39
CA ASP A 130 6.80 14.61 10.21
C ASP A 130 6.62 14.98 8.72
N PRO A 131 5.50 15.58 8.30
CA PRO A 131 5.27 15.93 6.90
C PRO A 131 6.18 17.05 6.39
N GLN A 132 6.89 17.77 7.28
CA GLN A 132 7.85 18.80 6.91
C GLN A 132 9.24 18.24 6.60
N ALA A 133 9.55 17.04 7.10
CA ALA A 133 10.80 16.37 6.82
C ALA A 133 10.92 15.96 5.34
N ASN A 134 12.15 15.83 4.87
CA ASN A 134 12.42 15.32 3.54
C ASN A 134 12.78 13.84 3.65
N TYR A 135 11.87 12.99 3.24
CA TYR A 135 12.06 11.54 3.23
C TYR A 135 12.50 11.05 1.85
N ASP A 136 13.49 10.18 1.83
CA ASP A 136 13.71 9.26 0.73
C ASP A 136 12.76 8.06 0.92
N TRP A 137 11.61 8.11 0.28
CA TRP A 137 10.56 7.12 0.49
C TRP A 137 10.98 5.69 0.13
N ARG A 138 11.91 5.51 -0.83
CA ARG A 138 12.47 4.17 -1.14
C ARG A 138 13.25 3.63 0.05
N LYS A 139 14.11 4.46 0.66
CA LYS A 139 14.85 4.06 1.88
C LYS A 139 13.93 3.81 3.07
N VAL A 140 12.87 4.60 3.21
CA VAL A 140 11.86 4.39 4.24
C VAL A 140 11.17 3.05 4.03
N GLU A 141 10.68 2.77 2.82
CA GLU A 141 10.04 1.50 2.48
C GLU A 141 10.99 0.31 2.73
N ASP A 142 12.22 0.38 2.20
CA ASP A 142 13.23 -0.66 2.40
C ASP A 142 13.50 -0.88 3.91
N THR A 143 13.62 0.18 4.68
CA THR A 143 13.84 0.09 6.13
C THR A 143 12.68 -0.60 6.82
N LEU A 144 11.44 -0.25 6.48
CA LEU A 144 10.24 -0.86 7.07
C LEU A 144 10.10 -2.32 6.70
N LEU A 145 10.24 -2.66 5.41
CA LEU A 145 10.08 -4.04 4.92
C LEU A 145 11.15 -5.01 5.46
N HIS A 146 12.32 -4.50 5.85
CA HIS A 146 13.36 -5.31 6.50
C HIS A 146 13.18 -5.47 8.02
N MET A 147 12.15 -4.85 8.63
CA MET A 147 11.84 -5.09 10.04
C MET A 147 11.10 -6.42 10.21
N PRO A 148 11.61 -7.36 11.03
CA PRO A 148 10.90 -8.61 11.29
C PRO A 148 9.49 -8.37 11.81
N GLY A 149 8.50 -8.91 11.11
CA GLY A 149 7.09 -8.78 11.46
C GLY A 149 6.32 -7.71 10.68
N VAL A 150 6.98 -6.85 9.92
CA VAL A 150 6.33 -6.04 8.89
C VAL A 150 5.98 -6.95 7.71
N VAL A 151 4.74 -6.89 7.26
CA VAL A 151 4.23 -7.66 6.12
C VAL A 151 4.28 -6.81 4.86
N GLU A 152 3.76 -5.58 4.94
CA GLU A 152 3.75 -4.66 3.82
C GLU A 152 3.49 -3.22 4.29
N THR A 153 3.82 -2.24 3.45
CA THR A 153 3.57 -0.81 3.70
C THR A 153 2.54 -0.24 2.73
N GLY A 154 1.90 0.84 3.13
CA GLY A 154 1.00 1.62 2.29
C GLY A 154 1.72 2.56 1.30
N LEU A 155 3.04 2.49 1.17
CA LEU A 155 3.81 3.21 0.15
C LEU A 155 3.75 2.44 -1.17
N PHE A 156 3.33 3.11 -2.25
CA PHE A 156 3.33 2.55 -3.61
C PHE A 156 4.27 3.41 -4.46
N ILE A 157 5.52 2.97 -4.60
CA ILE A 157 6.62 3.75 -5.17
C ILE A 157 7.02 3.22 -6.54
N GLY A 158 6.94 4.07 -7.58
CA GLY A 158 7.36 3.72 -8.93
C GLY A 158 6.51 2.63 -9.59
N MET A 159 5.31 2.38 -9.09
CA MET A 159 4.35 1.41 -9.62
C MET A 159 3.30 2.08 -10.52
N THR A 160 2.94 3.32 -10.20
CA THR A 160 1.88 4.07 -10.86
C THR A 160 2.33 4.57 -12.22
N ARG A 161 1.62 4.19 -13.28
CA ARG A 161 1.87 4.69 -14.63
C ARG A 161 1.16 6.01 -14.91
N LYS A 162 -0.11 6.12 -14.54
CA LYS A 162 -0.93 7.31 -14.69
C LYS A 162 -1.87 7.51 -13.51
N VAL A 163 -2.16 8.76 -13.23
CA VAL A 163 -3.21 9.15 -12.28
C VAL A 163 -4.24 10.01 -13.00
N TYR A 164 -5.48 9.59 -12.98
CA TYR A 164 -6.62 10.40 -13.43
C TYR A 164 -7.22 11.10 -12.24
N VAL A 165 -7.22 12.41 -12.29
CA VAL A 165 -7.70 13.28 -11.20
C VAL A 165 -9.00 13.94 -11.61
N GLY A 166 -10.09 13.64 -10.90
CA GLY A 166 -11.35 14.35 -11.01
C GLY A 166 -11.28 15.68 -10.23
N ASN A 167 -11.46 16.79 -10.90
CA ASN A 167 -11.50 18.12 -10.29
C ASN A 167 -12.92 18.46 -9.83
N LEU A 168 -13.05 19.35 -8.83
CA LEU A 168 -14.36 19.78 -8.29
C LEU A 168 -15.24 20.51 -9.30
N ASP A 169 -14.66 21.11 -10.34
CA ASP A 169 -15.37 21.76 -11.44
C ASP A 169 -15.94 20.79 -12.49
N GLY A 170 -15.74 19.48 -12.27
CA GLY A 170 -16.16 18.41 -13.18
C GLY A 170 -15.17 18.10 -14.31
N SER A 171 -14.06 18.83 -14.42
CA SER A 171 -12.98 18.51 -15.36
C SER A 171 -12.12 17.36 -14.88
N THR A 172 -11.32 16.78 -15.78
CA THR A 172 -10.36 15.72 -15.45
C THR A 172 -8.98 16.13 -15.94
N ARG A 173 -7.96 15.88 -15.11
CA ARG A 173 -6.55 16.01 -15.50
C ARG A 173 -5.83 14.68 -15.31
N VAL A 174 -4.73 14.49 -16.05
CA VAL A 174 -3.91 13.27 -16.00
C VAL A 174 -2.51 13.67 -15.54
N LEU A 175 -1.96 12.90 -14.60
CA LEU A 175 -0.57 12.96 -14.16
C LEU A 175 0.15 11.71 -14.66
N GLY A 176 1.44 11.83 -14.99
CA GLY A 176 2.24 10.76 -15.59
C GLY A 176 2.19 10.77 -17.12
N GLU A 177 3.03 9.92 -17.74
CA GLU A 177 3.18 9.80 -19.21
C GLU A 177 2.33 8.70 -19.82
#